data_9f2fb266b35910543bd0e0549ade78fa
#
_entry.id   9f2fb266b35910543bd0e0549ade78fa
#
_cell.length_a   1.000
_cell.length_b   1.000
_cell.length_c   1.000
_cell.angle_alpha   90.00
_cell.angle_beta   90.00
_cell.angle_gamma   90.00
#
_symmetry.space_group_name_H-M   'P 1'
#
loop_
_entity.id
_entity.type
_entity.pdbx_description
1 polymer ?
#
loop_
_entity_poly.entity_id
_entity_poly.type
_entity_poly.pdbx_seq_one_letter_code
_entity_poly.pdbx_strand_id
1 'polypeptide(L)'
;MAITINSNSVASTAAMHLARNNTMLEKSLSRLSSGTKLVDSSSDPGGLAVSMKLGAAINRQTAAITNVQNAISFVQLQDGDLKAAASIVDRMASLRSMYDDVTKSDIDKGNYNTEFQSLRVQLYEATQSKFNGVSLFSAA
;
A
#
# COMPACT_ATOMS: atom_id res chain seq x y z
N MET A 1 -63.83 42.97 18.81
CA MET A 1 -62.54 42.28 18.65
C MET A 1 -61.69 42.67 19.86
N ALA A 2 -61.37 41.72 20.71
CA ALA A 2 -60.46 41.98 21.81
C ALA A 2 -59.03 42.15 21.28
N ILE A 3 -58.46 43.34 21.39
CA ILE A 3 -57.10 43.63 21.08
C ILE A 3 -56.27 43.12 22.26
N THR A 4 -55.67 41.92 22.13
CA THR A 4 -54.79 41.39 23.15
C THR A 4 -53.40 41.98 22.89
N ILE A 5 -52.98 42.90 23.77
CA ILE A 5 -51.70 43.60 23.67
C ILE A 5 -50.48 42.70 23.99
N ASN A 6 -50.67 41.54 24.64
CA ASN A 6 -49.65 40.65 25.13
C ASN A 6 -49.42 39.37 24.27
N SER A 7 -50.06 39.21 23.13
CA SER A 7 -49.82 38.05 22.22
C SER A 7 -49.92 38.50 20.77
N ASN A 8 -48.78 38.83 20.17
CA ASN A 8 -48.71 39.11 18.75
C ASN A 8 -48.36 37.82 17.98
N SER A 9 -49.39 37.22 17.38
CA SER A 9 -49.24 35.98 16.61
C SER A 9 -48.27 36.13 15.40
N VAL A 10 -48.21 37.32 14.82
CA VAL A 10 -47.30 37.63 13.70
C VAL A 10 -45.85 37.65 14.19
N ALA A 11 -45.59 38.27 15.36
CA ALA A 11 -44.25 38.28 15.96
C ALA A 11 -43.79 36.86 16.34
N SER A 12 -44.69 36.05 16.91
CA SER A 12 -44.39 34.65 17.22
C SER A 12 -44.06 33.82 15.97
N THR A 13 -44.84 34.01 14.90
CA THR A 13 -44.57 33.34 13.59
C THR A 13 -43.25 33.80 12.99
N ALA A 14 -42.96 35.09 13.05
CA ALA A 14 -41.67 35.62 12.58
C ALA A 14 -40.47 35.05 13.38
N ALA A 15 -40.59 34.94 14.70
CA ALA A 15 -39.59 34.32 15.56
C ALA A 15 -39.37 32.83 15.22
N MET A 16 -40.43 32.07 14.95
CA MET A 16 -40.31 30.68 14.51
C MET A 16 -39.62 30.55 13.13
N HIS A 17 -39.92 31.44 12.17
CA HIS A 17 -39.25 31.44 10.89
C HIS A 17 -37.77 31.79 11.02
N LEU A 18 -37.43 32.77 11.87
CA LEU A 18 -36.02 33.12 12.13
C LEU A 18 -35.27 31.96 12.77
N ALA A 19 -35.84 31.27 13.75
CA ALA A 19 -35.24 30.10 14.38
C ALA A 19 -34.98 28.97 13.36
N ARG A 20 -35.98 28.68 12.50
CA ARG A 20 -35.83 27.70 11.41
C ARG A 20 -34.74 28.07 10.42
N ASN A 21 -34.66 29.34 10.02
CA ASN A 21 -33.65 29.80 9.09
C ASN A 21 -32.25 29.71 9.71
N ASN A 22 -32.09 30.04 10.98
CA ASN A 22 -30.80 29.88 11.69
C ASN A 22 -30.39 28.40 11.74
N THR A 23 -31.27 27.47 12.08
CA THR A 23 -30.98 26.03 12.09
C THR A 23 -30.59 25.52 10.70
N MET A 24 -31.27 25.98 9.64
CA MET A 24 -30.90 25.61 8.25
C MET A 24 -29.56 26.19 7.85
N LEU A 25 -29.25 27.41 8.26
CA LEU A 25 -27.96 28.07 8.01
C LEU A 25 -26.83 27.32 8.71
N GLU A 26 -26.97 27.03 10.00
CA GLU A 26 -25.99 26.23 10.76
C GLU A 26 -25.73 24.87 10.11
N LYS A 27 -26.76 24.16 9.68
CA LYS A 27 -26.65 22.89 8.98
C LYS A 27 -25.92 23.01 7.63
N SER A 28 -26.23 24.10 6.90
CA SER A 28 -25.55 24.38 5.61
C SER A 28 -24.08 24.73 5.78
N LEU A 29 -23.74 25.55 6.78
CA LEU A 29 -22.38 25.90 7.14
C LEU A 29 -21.59 24.68 7.60
N SER A 30 -22.18 23.82 8.43
CA SER A 30 -21.57 22.57 8.87
C SER A 30 -21.23 21.65 7.68
N ARG A 31 -22.15 21.50 6.72
CA ARG A 31 -21.92 20.71 5.49
C ARG A 31 -20.82 21.34 4.60
N LEU A 32 -20.84 22.65 4.47
CA LEU A 32 -19.83 23.36 3.68
C LEU A 32 -18.45 23.23 4.31
N SER A 33 -18.37 23.43 5.63
CA SER A 33 -17.10 23.33 6.37
C SER A 33 -16.51 21.92 6.39
N SER A 34 -17.37 20.88 6.50
CA SER A 34 -16.92 19.48 6.48
C SER A 34 -16.68 18.93 5.08
N GLY A 35 -17.16 19.60 4.03
CA GLY A 35 -17.12 19.12 2.66
C GLY A 35 -17.96 17.87 2.40
N THR A 36 -18.77 17.44 3.39
CA THR A 36 -19.60 16.24 3.29
C THR A 36 -21.10 16.57 3.43
N LYS A 37 -21.93 15.88 2.66
CA LYS A 37 -23.38 16.04 2.75
C LYS A 37 -23.96 15.44 4.04
N LEU A 38 -23.33 14.39 4.56
CA LEU A 38 -23.74 13.62 5.74
C LEU A 38 -22.78 13.88 6.89
N VAL A 39 -23.04 14.96 7.64
CA VAL A 39 -22.21 15.37 8.79
C VAL A 39 -22.71 14.75 10.08
N ASP A 40 -24.02 14.50 10.15
CA ASP A 40 -24.73 14.16 11.39
C ASP A 40 -25.70 13.01 11.15
N SER A 41 -25.75 12.08 12.11
CA SER A 41 -26.64 10.92 12.12
C SER A 41 -28.09 11.30 12.23
N SER A 42 -28.42 12.50 12.77
CA SER A 42 -29.82 12.97 12.90
C SER A 42 -30.47 13.29 11.56
N SER A 43 -29.66 13.59 10.52
CA SER A 43 -30.14 13.96 9.18
C SER A 43 -30.51 12.76 8.32
N ASP A 44 -29.65 11.72 8.32
CA ASP A 44 -29.83 10.47 7.58
C ASP A 44 -28.94 9.37 8.18
N PRO A 45 -29.42 8.63 9.19
CA PRO A 45 -28.67 7.59 9.85
C PRO A 45 -28.36 6.41 8.91
N GLY A 46 -29.27 6.11 7.97
CA GLY A 46 -29.07 5.03 7.00
C GLY A 46 -27.97 5.36 5.99
N GLY A 47 -28.03 6.54 5.39
CA GLY A 47 -27.01 7.03 4.45
C GLY A 47 -25.64 7.17 5.11
N LEU A 48 -25.59 7.66 6.36
CA LEU A 48 -24.32 7.75 7.11
C LEU A 48 -23.71 6.36 7.35
N ALA A 49 -24.51 5.39 7.78
CA ALA A 49 -24.04 4.02 8.02
C ALA A 49 -23.49 3.38 6.73
N VAL A 50 -24.15 3.57 5.60
CA VAL A 50 -23.67 3.09 4.29
C VAL A 50 -22.38 3.79 3.89
N SER A 51 -22.31 5.12 4.05
CA SER A 51 -21.10 5.89 3.75
C SER A 51 -19.90 5.43 4.57
N MET A 52 -20.09 5.19 5.87
CA MET A 52 -19.02 4.65 6.74
C MET A 52 -18.58 3.23 6.33
N LYS A 53 -19.53 2.35 5.98
CA LYS A 53 -19.21 1.00 5.47
C LYS A 53 -18.42 1.06 4.17
N LEU A 54 -18.83 1.92 3.24
CA LEU A 54 -18.13 2.11 1.98
C LEU A 54 -16.74 2.72 2.19
N GLY A 55 -16.60 3.72 3.06
CA GLY A 55 -15.30 4.28 3.42
C GLY A 55 -14.37 3.24 4.03
N ALA A 56 -14.87 2.41 4.94
CA ALA A 56 -14.08 1.30 5.50
C ALA A 56 -13.72 0.24 4.44
N ALA A 57 -14.60 -0.03 3.48
CA ALA A 57 -14.31 -0.94 2.36
C ALA A 57 -13.23 -0.37 1.44
N ILE A 58 -13.31 0.91 1.08
CA ILE A 58 -12.31 1.60 0.27
C ILE A 58 -10.94 1.57 0.97
N ASN A 59 -10.89 1.88 2.26
CA ASN A 59 -9.63 1.86 3.02
C ASN A 59 -8.99 0.46 3.04
N ARG A 60 -9.80 -0.59 3.24
CA ARG A 60 -9.31 -1.98 3.17
C ARG A 60 -8.81 -2.34 1.78
N GLN A 61 -9.51 -1.89 0.73
CA GLN A 61 -9.11 -2.15 -0.65
C GLN A 61 -7.82 -1.41 -1.01
N THR A 62 -7.67 -0.17 -0.57
CA THR A 62 -6.43 0.60 -0.75
C THR A 62 -5.25 -0.09 -0.04
N ALA A 63 -5.44 -0.55 1.20
CA ALA A 63 -4.41 -1.31 1.91
C ALA A 63 -4.07 -2.63 1.18
N ALA A 64 -5.07 -3.34 0.66
CA ALA A 64 -4.84 -4.55 -0.13
C ALA A 64 -4.05 -4.27 -1.43
N ILE A 65 -4.37 -3.20 -2.14
CA ILE A 65 -3.62 -2.78 -3.33
C ILE A 65 -2.16 -2.49 -2.97
N THR A 66 -1.91 -1.76 -1.89
CA THR A 66 -0.55 -1.49 -1.42
C THR A 66 0.21 -2.78 -1.08
N ASN A 67 -0.46 -3.73 -0.41
CA ASN A 67 0.15 -5.03 -0.11
C ASN A 67 0.48 -5.82 -1.37
N VAL A 68 -0.40 -5.81 -2.39
CA VAL A 68 -0.13 -6.45 -3.68
C VAL A 68 1.05 -5.79 -4.39
N GLN A 69 1.15 -4.46 -4.38
CA GLN A 69 2.29 -3.74 -4.96
C GLN A 69 3.61 -4.12 -4.27
N ASN A 70 3.61 -4.23 -2.94
CA ASN A 70 4.78 -4.70 -2.19
C ASN A 70 5.14 -6.15 -2.55
N ALA A 71 4.14 -7.02 -2.69
CA ALA A 71 4.36 -8.41 -3.11
C ALA A 71 4.93 -8.49 -4.54
N ILE A 72 4.46 -7.66 -5.47
CA ILE A 72 5.01 -7.58 -6.83
C ILE A 72 6.48 -7.15 -6.77
N SER A 73 6.82 -6.13 -5.98
CA SER A 73 8.20 -5.67 -5.82
C SER A 73 9.10 -6.76 -5.23
N PHE A 74 8.59 -7.52 -4.26
CA PHE A 74 9.29 -8.67 -3.69
C PHE A 74 9.60 -9.74 -4.75
N VAL A 75 8.60 -10.13 -5.55
CA VAL A 75 8.77 -11.14 -6.61
C VAL A 75 9.69 -10.63 -7.73
N GLN A 76 9.62 -9.34 -8.10
CA GLN A 76 10.52 -8.76 -9.10
C GLN A 76 11.98 -8.79 -8.64
N LEU A 77 12.25 -8.51 -7.36
CA LEU A 77 13.61 -8.63 -6.81
C LEU A 77 14.06 -10.09 -6.81
N GLN A 78 13.17 -11.02 -6.39
CA GLN A 78 13.45 -12.46 -6.42
C GLN A 78 13.79 -12.95 -7.84
N ASP A 79 13.03 -12.51 -8.86
CA ASP A 79 13.31 -12.84 -10.27
C ASP A 79 14.67 -12.29 -10.74
N GLY A 80 15.00 -11.06 -10.31
CA GLY A 80 16.31 -10.46 -10.58
C GLY A 80 17.46 -11.26 -9.99
N ASP A 81 17.37 -11.63 -8.72
CA ASP A 81 18.39 -12.43 -8.03
C ASP A 81 18.53 -13.85 -8.62
N LEU A 82 17.41 -14.47 -9.03
CA LEU A 82 17.45 -15.76 -9.73
C LEU A 82 18.15 -15.68 -11.08
N LYS A 83 17.94 -14.60 -11.84
CA LYS A 83 18.65 -14.38 -13.11
C LYS A 83 20.14 -14.17 -12.89
N ALA A 84 20.52 -13.42 -11.85
CA ALA A 84 21.93 -13.25 -11.47
C ALA A 84 22.55 -14.59 -11.06
N ALA A 85 21.86 -15.38 -10.23
CA ALA A 85 22.29 -16.71 -9.82
C ALA A 85 22.47 -17.65 -11.03
N ALA A 86 21.52 -17.64 -11.97
CA ALA A 86 21.64 -18.43 -13.20
C ALA A 86 22.90 -18.07 -14.00
N SER A 87 23.20 -16.77 -14.17
CA SER A 87 24.42 -16.35 -14.88
C SER A 87 25.72 -16.76 -14.17
N ILE A 88 25.71 -16.75 -12.82
CA ILE A 88 26.82 -17.24 -12.01
C ILE A 88 27.02 -18.75 -12.24
N VAL A 89 25.94 -19.53 -12.19
CA VAL A 89 26.01 -20.97 -12.42
C VAL A 89 26.48 -21.31 -13.83
N ASP A 90 26.03 -20.60 -14.85
CA ASP A 90 26.51 -20.75 -16.23
C ASP A 90 28.01 -20.47 -16.35
N ARG A 91 28.48 -19.42 -15.68
CA ARG A 91 29.93 -19.12 -15.65
C ARG A 91 30.71 -20.21 -14.92
N MET A 92 30.21 -20.70 -13.79
CA MET A 92 30.83 -21.83 -13.06
C MET A 92 30.90 -23.10 -13.90
N ALA A 93 29.84 -23.42 -14.66
CA ALA A 93 29.83 -24.56 -15.58
C ALA A 93 30.88 -24.40 -16.69
N SER A 94 31.03 -23.20 -17.26
CA SER A 94 32.05 -22.87 -18.23
C SER A 94 33.47 -23.05 -17.66
N LEU A 95 33.73 -22.53 -16.45
CA LEU A 95 35.03 -22.68 -15.77
C LEU A 95 35.33 -24.15 -15.48
N ARG A 96 34.34 -24.93 -15.10
CA ARG A 96 34.48 -26.36 -14.89
C ARG A 96 34.90 -27.07 -16.18
N SER A 97 34.26 -26.77 -17.30
CA SER A 97 34.63 -27.34 -18.61
C SER A 97 36.08 -26.95 -19.02
N MET A 98 36.48 -25.70 -18.74
CA MET A 98 37.87 -25.25 -19.01
C MET A 98 38.89 -25.93 -18.10
N TYR A 99 38.54 -26.22 -16.85
CA TYR A 99 39.40 -26.90 -15.89
C TYR A 99 39.66 -28.36 -16.31
N ASP A 100 38.67 -29.06 -16.87
CA ASP A 100 38.75 -30.44 -17.31
C ASP A 100 39.49 -30.58 -18.66
N ASP A 101 39.84 -29.47 -19.34
CA ASP A 101 40.60 -29.47 -20.58
C ASP A 101 42.04 -29.91 -20.33
N VAL A 102 42.44 -30.99 -20.98
CA VAL A 102 43.80 -31.60 -20.86
C VAL A 102 44.92 -30.73 -21.43
N THR A 103 44.57 -29.70 -22.23
CA THR A 103 45.56 -28.79 -22.86
C THR A 103 45.95 -27.62 -21.93
N LYS A 104 45.29 -27.48 -20.78
CA LYS A 104 45.53 -26.37 -19.84
C LYS A 104 46.64 -26.69 -18.86
N SER A 105 47.48 -25.67 -18.58
CA SER A 105 48.50 -25.75 -17.56
C SER A 105 47.95 -25.76 -16.15
N ASP A 106 48.73 -26.21 -15.16
CA ASP A 106 48.33 -26.18 -13.76
C ASP A 106 48.09 -24.73 -13.23
N ILE A 107 48.79 -23.75 -13.80
CA ILE A 107 48.62 -22.33 -13.49
C ILE A 107 47.23 -21.88 -13.99
N ASP A 108 46.83 -22.23 -15.20
CA ASP A 108 45.52 -21.89 -15.76
C ASP A 108 44.42 -22.53 -14.94
N LYS A 109 44.53 -23.80 -14.58
CA LYS A 109 43.63 -24.54 -13.73
C LYS A 109 43.51 -23.91 -12.34
N GLY A 110 44.61 -23.42 -11.77
CA GLY A 110 44.64 -22.67 -10.52
C GLY A 110 43.81 -21.37 -10.59
N ASN A 111 43.94 -20.62 -11.70
CA ASN A 111 43.18 -19.40 -11.94
C ASN A 111 41.67 -19.70 -12.07
N TYR A 112 41.30 -20.72 -12.85
CA TYR A 112 39.90 -21.14 -12.99
C TYR A 112 39.28 -21.55 -11.65
N ASN A 113 40.05 -22.30 -10.84
CA ASN A 113 39.57 -22.68 -9.50
C ASN A 113 39.38 -21.47 -8.58
N THR A 114 40.26 -20.47 -8.63
CA THR A 114 40.15 -19.25 -7.84
C THR A 114 38.90 -18.48 -8.23
N GLU A 115 38.62 -18.30 -9.51
CA GLU A 115 37.39 -17.65 -10.00
C GLU A 115 36.15 -18.45 -9.60
N PHE A 116 36.20 -19.78 -9.74
CA PHE A 116 35.09 -20.66 -9.33
C PHE A 116 34.76 -20.51 -7.83
N GLN A 117 35.78 -20.45 -6.96
CA GLN A 117 35.55 -20.23 -5.52
C GLN A 117 34.93 -18.86 -5.25
N SER A 118 35.36 -17.82 -5.95
CA SER A 118 34.76 -16.47 -5.82
C SER A 118 33.30 -16.48 -6.26
N LEU A 119 32.96 -17.12 -7.38
CA LEU A 119 31.57 -17.25 -7.85
C LEU A 119 30.71 -18.07 -6.88
N ARG A 120 31.28 -19.10 -6.24
CA ARG A 120 30.59 -19.87 -5.20
C ARG A 120 30.20 -19.00 -4.01
N VAL A 121 31.08 -18.09 -3.58
CA VAL A 121 30.78 -17.14 -2.50
C VAL A 121 29.67 -16.19 -2.94
N GLN A 122 29.75 -15.63 -4.14
CA GLN A 122 28.72 -14.73 -4.69
C GLN A 122 27.34 -15.44 -4.78
N LEU A 123 27.33 -16.69 -5.22
CA LEU A 123 26.10 -17.49 -5.28
C LEU A 123 25.51 -17.70 -3.87
N TYR A 124 26.37 -17.98 -2.89
CA TYR A 124 25.92 -18.11 -1.50
C TYR A 124 25.36 -16.79 -0.97
N GLU A 125 26.00 -15.66 -1.24
CA GLU A 125 25.50 -14.33 -0.84
C GLU A 125 24.15 -14.04 -1.49
N ALA A 126 23.95 -14.39 -2.75
CA ALA A 126 22.67 -14.24 -3.44
C ALA A 126 21.55 -15.03 -2.73
N THR A 127 21.83 -16.21 -2.15
CA THR A 127 20.83 -16.96 -1.38
C THR A 127 20.45 -16.30 -0.06
N GLN A 128 21.28 -15.39 0.44
CA GLN A 128 21.04 -14.65 1.68
C GLN A 128 20.34 -13.30 1.46
N SER A 129 20.00 -12.97 0.22
CA SER A 129 19.34 -11.73 -0.15
C SER A 129 18.02 -11.53 0.60
N LYS A 130 17.75 -10.28 1.02
CA LYS A 130 16.55 -9.92 1.80
C LYS A 130 15.85 -8.71 1.20
N PHE A 131 14.54 -8.73 1.26
CA PHE A 131 13.68 -7.58 0.99
C PHE A 131 13.06 -7.09 2.28
N ASN A 132 13.40 -5.87 2.70
CA ASN A 132 12.89 -5.28 3.96
C ASN A 132 13.04 -6.23 5.18
N GLY A 133 14.17 -6.93 5.28
CA GLY A 133 14.47 -7.87 6.37
C GLY A 133 13.88 -9.28 6.19
N VAL A 134 13.01 -9.49 5.20
CA VAL A 134 12.45 -10.82 4.86
C VAL A 134 13.36 -11.50 3.83
N SER A 135 13.75 -12.75 4.10
CA SER A 135 14.57 -13.52 3.17
C SER A 135 13.81 -13.81 1.88
N LEU A 136 14.50 -13.69 0.73
CA LEU A 136 13.92 -13.97 -0.58
C LEU A 136 13.82 -15.48 -0.87
N PHE A 137 14.72 -16.32 -0.32
CA PHE A 137 14.86 -17.72 -0.71
C PHE A 137 14.79 -18.72 0.46
N SER A 138 14.75 -18.25 1.71
CA SER A 138 14.60 -19.12 2.86
C SER A 138 13.13 -19.20 3.23
N ALA A 139 12.59 -20.41 3.37
CA ALA A 139 11.33 -20.63 4.04
C ALA A 139 11.50 -20.22 5.52
N ALA A 140 10.53 -19.45 6.03
CA ALA A 140 10.48 -19.07 7.43
C ALA A 140 10.18 -20.29 8.31
#